data_e18d47da2448105e7207186ed9cd1e83
#
_entry.id   e18d47da2448105e7207186ed9cd1e83
#
_cell.length_a   1.000
_cell.length_b   1.000
_cell.length_c   1.000
_cell.angle_alpha   90.00
_cell.angle_beta   90.00
_cell.angle_gamma   90.00
#
_symmetry.space_group_name_H-M   'P 1'
#
loop_
_entity.id
_entity.type
_entity.pdbx_description
1 polymer ?
#
loop_
_entity_poly.entity_id
_entity_poly.type
_entity_poly.pdbx_seq_one_letter_code
_entity_poly.pdbx_strand_id
1 'polypeptide(L)'
;MLIIFDLDDTLIDTTGSITPVKLEQALSKMVEAGLHVGDFQEALTVLKRLDTAADSASQTLLEFLEIMNDKKFYEIGHAEVYGPLPQDFPVYPIDQAIDLLLDLSLEHQLALVSMGNPAQQMLKLKNAGIDSTIFSKICISEDRDKKPHYKIILEELGFAPAQTLVCGDRVKRDLSPAKELGCITVHMQWGRGLSSPLSSLPHCIARDVDHVIKNLREIKDILTNYDKQ
;
A
#
# COMPACT_ATOMS: atom_id res chain seq x y z
N MET A 1 2.99 -22.95 2.95
CA MET A 1 3.88 -21.81 2.57
C MET A 1 3.73 -20.66 3.55
N LEU A 2 4.65 -19.71 3.54
CA LEU A 2 4.44 -18.39 4.16
C LEU A 2 3.93 -17.41 3.10
N ILE A 3 2.92 -16.59 3.44
CA ILE A 3 2.40 -15.54 2.57
C ILE A 3 2.50 -14.22 3.32
N ILE A 4 3.24 -13.27 2.76
CA ILE A 4 3.44 -11.94 3.33
C ILE A 4 2.67 -10.93 2.48
N PHE A 5 1.78 -10.17 3.11
CA PHE A 5 1.01 -9.12 2.46
C PHE A 5 1.54 -7.73 2.85
N ASP A 6 1.49 -6.80 1.92
CA ASP A 6 1.39 -5.38 2.23
C ASP A 6 -0.05 -5.03 2.66
N LEU A 7 -0.28 -3.84 3.21
CA LEU A 7 -1.60 -3.39 3.66
C LEU A 7 -2.26 -2.44 2.67
N ASP A 8 -1.64 -1.27 2.45
CA ASP A 8 -2.22 -0.17 1.67
C ASP A 8 -2.26 -0.53 0.17
N ASP A 9 -3.43 -0.40 -0.46
CA ASP A 9 -3.68 -0.76 -1.85
C ASP A 9 -3.39 -2.25 -2.20
N THR A 10 -3.25 -3.09 -1.16
CA THR A 10 -3.09 -4.54 -1.29
C THR A 10 -4.20 -5.29 -0.56
N LEU A 11 -4.43 -5.02 0.72
CA LEU A 11 -5.54 -5.58 1.50
C LEU A 11 -6.66 -4.57 1.75
N ILE A 12 -6.33 -3.27 1.76
CA ILE A 12 -7.29 -2.17 1.95
C ILE A 12 -7.18 -1.16 0.81
N ASP A 13 -8.30 -0.55 0.44
CA ASP A 13 -8.39 0.46 -0.61
C ASP A 13 -8.00 1.84 -0.06
N THR A 14 -6.70 2.11 0.03
CA THR A 14 -6.18 3.39 0.52
C THR A 14 -6.32 4.50 -0.53
N THR A 15 -5.96 4.23 -1.78
CA THR A 15 -6.01 5.23 -2.86
C THR A 15 -7.44 5.61 -3.21
N GLY A 16 -8.40 4.69 -3.17
CA GLY A 16 -9.79 4.99 -3.51
C GLY A 16 -10.61 5.58 -2.36
N SER A 17 -10.27 5.29 -1.10
CA SER A 17 -11.11 5.66 0.04
C SER A 17 -10.47 6.63 1.03
N ILE A 18 -9.21 6.44 1.41
CA ILE A 18 -8.53 7.26 2.43
C ILE A 18 -7.90 8.51 1.80
N THR A 19 -7.10 8.31 0.75
CA THR A 19 -6.31 9.37 0.13
C THR A 19 -7.17 10.55 -0.36
N PRO A 20 -8.32 10.35 -1.05
CA PRO A 20 -9.14 11.47 -1.52
C PRO A 20 -9.67 12.36 -0.39
N VAL A 21 -10.04 11.75 0.75
CA VAL A 21 -10.51 12.49 1.92
C VAL A 21 -9.38 13.28 2.57
N LYS A 22 -8.21 12.65 2.72
CA LYS A 22 -7.03 13.31 3.29
C LYS A 22 -6.50 14.44 2.41
N LEU A 23 -6.55 14.31 1.08
CA LEU A 23 -6.20 15.39 0.16
C LEU A 23 -7.17 16.57 0.23
N GLU A 24 -8.46 16.31 0.37
CA GLU A 24 -9.48 17.37 0.56
C GLU A 24 -9.27 18.12 1.88
N GLN A 25 -9.00 17.39 2.97
CA GLN A 25 -8.65 17.99 4.27
C GLN A 25 -7.35 18.82 4.17
N ALA A 26 -6.34 18.31 3.48
CA ALA A 26 -5.08 19.01 3.26
C ALA A 26 -5.29 20.32 2.47
N LEU A 27 -6.08 20.28 1.40
CA LEU A 27 -6.43 21.46 0.62
C LEU A 27 -7.16 22.49 1.49
N SER A 28 -8.15 22.05 2.29
CA SER A 28 -8.87 22.93 3.22
C SER A 28 -7.93 23.60 4.20
N LYS A 29 -7.00 22.86 4.81
CA LYS A 29 -6.02 23.39 5.75
C LYS A 29 -5.05 24.38 5.10
N MET A 30 -4.61 24.11 3.88
CA MET A 30 -3.74 25.03 3.14
C MET A 30 -4.47 26.33 2.79
N VAL A 31 -5.75 26.26 2.41
CA VAL A 31 -6.59 27.44 2.12
C VAL A 31 -6.87 28.23 3.40
N GLU A 32 -7.20 27.59 4.51
CA GLU A 32 -7.34 28.22 5.83
C GLU A 32 -6.06 28.98 6.26
N ALA A 33 -4.89 28.43 5.87
CA ALA A 33 -3.59 29.05 6.13
C ALA A 33 -3.23 30.17 5.14
N GLY A 34 -4.06 30.43 4.11
CA GLY A 34 -3.90 31.53 3.17
C GLY A 34 -3.45 31.12 1.77
N LEU A 35 -3.50 29.84 1.39
CA LEU A 35 -3.30 29.43 0.00
C LEU A 35 -4.47 29.94 -0.86
N HIS A 36 -4.17 30.66 -1.91
CA HIS A 36 -5.14 31.14 -2.88
C HIS A 36 -5.31 30.17 -4.04
N VAL A 37 -6.46 29.52 -4.15
CA VAL A 37 -6.73 28.50 -5.16
C VAL A 37 -7.83 28.88 -6.18
N GLY A 38 -8.45 30.05 -6.03
CA GLY A 38 -9.65 30.41 -6.79
C GLY A 38 -10.85 29.57 -6.32
N ASP A 39 -11.49 28.84 -7.24
CA ASP A 39 -12.57 27.93 -6.86
C ASP A 39 -12.03 26.67 -6.20
N PHE A 40 -12.55 26.38 -4.99
CA PHE A 40 -12.09 25.23 -4.19
C PHE A 40 -12.36 23.88 -4.87
N GLN A 41 -13.51 23.73 -5.54
CA GLN A 41 -13.89 22.47 -6.16
C GLN A 41 -13.08 22.19 -7.43
N GLU A 42 -12.74 23.24 -8.18
CA GLU A 42 -11.83 23.14 -9.32
C GLU A 42 -10.42 22.74 -8.83
N ALA A 43 -9.91 23.40 -7.80
CA ALA A 43 -8.61 23.07 -7.21
C ALA A 43 -8.57 21.62 -6.66
N LEU A 44 -9.63 21.17 -5.98
CA LEU A 44 -9.76 19.80 -5.49
C LEU A 44 -9.78 18.79 -6.65
N THR A 45 -10.45 19.12 -7.74
CA THR A 45 -10.48 18.28 -8.94
C THR A 45 -9.09 18.14 -9.56
N VAL A 46 -8.33 19.24 -9.63
CA VAL A 46 -6.93 19.22 -10.10
C VAL A 46 -6.07 18.35 -9.17
N LEU A 47 -6.19 18.54 -7.86
CA LEU A 47 -5.43 17.78 -6.85
C LEU A 47 -5.71 16.27 -6.96
N LYS A 48 -6.98 15.87 -7.03
CA LYS A 48 -7.38 14.45 -7.19
C LYS A 48 -6.89 13.87 -8.53
N ARG A 49 -6.89 14.64 -9.61
CA ARG A 49 -6.35 14.20 -10.90
C ARG A 49 -4.84 13.98 -10.84
N LEU A 50 -4.10 14.85 -10.18
CA LEU A 50 -2.65 14.66 -10.00
C LEU A 50 -2.35 13.39 -9.20
N ASP A 51 -3.17 13.08 -8.19
CA ASP A 51 -2.99 11.89 -7.36
C ASP A 51 -3.08 10.57 -8.13
N THR A 52 -3.86 10.52 -9.20
CA THR A 52 -3.96 9.31 -10.04
C THR A 52 -2.67 8.95 -10.77
N ALA A 53 -1.80 9.92 -11.02
CA ALA A 53 -0.52 9.72 -11.73
C ALA A 53 0.70 9.74 -10.82
N ALA A 54 0.55 10.27 -9.60
CA ALA A 54 1.67 10.45 -8.67
C ALA A 54 2.06 9.15 -7.94
N ASP A 55 3.36 9.00 -7.67
CA ASP A 55 3.88 7.87 -6.88
C ASP A 55 3.50 7.94 -5.40
N SER A 56 3.06 9.10 -4.90
CA SER A 56 2.68 9.29 -3.49
C SER A 56 1.86 10.56 -3.32
N ALA A 57 1.06 10.63 -2.26
CA ALA A 57 0.35 11.86 -1.91
C ALA A 57 1.30 13.05 -1.61
N SER A 58 2.53 12.78 -1.15
CA SER A 58 3.58 13.82 -1.04
C SER A 58 3.92 14.43 -2.39
N GLN A 59 4.09 13.60 -3.41
CA GLN A 59 4.36 14.06 -4.77
C GLN A 59 3.16 14.82 -5.33
N THR A 60 1.95 14.31 -5.12
CA THR A 60 0.69 14.99 -5.50
C THR A 60 0.65 16.41 -4.94
N LEU A 61 0.96 16.58 -3.65
CA LEU A 61 1.00 17.91 -3.01
C LEU A 61 2.08 18.81 -3.62
N LEU A 62 3.27 18.30 -3.88
CA LEU A 62 4.35 19.07 -4.49
C LEU A 62 3.96 19.57 -5.89
N GLU A 63 3.43 18.70 -6.74
CA GLU A 63 3.01 19.03 -8.10
C GLU A 63 1.85 20.04 -8.08
N PHE A 64 0.88 19.85 -7.19
CA PHE A 64 -0.23 20.78 -7.01
C PHE A 64 0.25 22.17 -6.59
N LEU A 65 1.13 22.25 -5.58
CA LEU A 65 1.65 23.52 -5.09
C LEU A 65 2.63 24.19 -6.07
N GLU A 66 3.23 23.42 -6.98
CA GLU A 66 3.99 23.96 -8.09
C GLU A 66 3.07 24.67 -9.11
N ILE A 67 1.91 24.07 -9.43
CA ILE A 67 0.88 24.70 -10.26
C ILE A 67 0.35 25.97 -9.59
N MET A 68 0.14 25.95 -8.28
CA MET A 68 -0.32 27.12 -7.50
C MET A 68 0.79 28.17 -7.30
N ASN A 69 2.04 27.85 -7.67
CA ASN A 69 3.23 28.67 -7.46
C ASN A 69 3.41 29.13 -5.99
N ASP A 70 3.06 28.26 -5.04
CA ASP A 70 3.13 28.59 -3.59
C ASP A 70 3.53 27.39 -2.72
N LYS A 71 4.77 26.91 -2.89
CA LYS A 71 5.31 25.71 -2.21
C LYS A 71 5.43 25.84 -0.68
N LYS A 72 5.29 27.06 -0.11
CA LYS A 72 5.38 27.28 1.36
C LYS A 72 4.31 26.53 2.16
N PHE A 73 3.20 26.12 1.51
CA PHE A 73 2.11 25.39 2.15
C PHE A 73 2.33 23.88 2.21
N TYR A 74 3.45 23.37 1.65
CA TYR A 74 3.70 21.94 1.57
C TYR A 74 3.65 21.25 2.94
N GLU A 75 4.33 21.79 3.93
CA GLU A 75 4.37 21.19 5.28
C GLU A 75 2.98 21.09 5.92
N ILE A 76 2.11 22.07 5.67
CA ILE A 76 0.71 22.06 6.16
C ILE A 76 -0.07 20.94 5.50
N GLY A 77 -0.01 20.86 4.17
CA GLY A 77 -0.69 19.80 3.41
C GLY A 77 -0.16 18.43 3.76
N HIS A 78 1.17 18.27 3.85
CA HIS A 78 1.84 17.03 4.20
C HIS A 78 1.46 16.53 5.60
N ALA A 79 1.47 17.42 6.60
CA ALA A 79 1.08 17.09 7.97
C ALA A 79 -0.37 16.60 8.05
N GLU A 80 -1.28 17.17 7.24
CA GLU A 80 -2.67 16.73 7.19
C GLU A 80 -2.83 15.38 6.49
N VAL A 81 -2.18 15.19 5.33
CA VAL A 81 -2.28 13.92 4.59
C VAL A 81 -1.77 12.74 5.41
N TYR A 82 -0.63 12.89 6.09
CA TYR A 82 -0.02 11.84 6.91
C TYR A 82 -0.38 11.93 8.40
N GLY A 83 -1.24 12.87 8.74
CA GLY A 83 -1.78 13.02 10.09
C GLY A 83 -2.68 11.86 10.50
N PRO A 84 -2.95 11.72 11.81
CA PRO A 84 -3.73 10.63 12.34
C PRO A 84 -5.14 10.58 11.76
N LEU A 85 -5.64 9.37 11.55
CA LEU A 85 -7.03 9.12 11.22
C LEU A 85 -7.91 9.17 12.49
N PRO A 86 -9.13 9.68 12.42
CA PRO A 86 -10.14 9.50 13.47
C PRO A 86 -10.33 8.02 13.80
N GLN A 87 -10.69 7.72 15.06
CA GLN A 87 -10.84 6.34 15.53
C GLN A 87 -11.90 5.54 14.78
N ASP A 88 -12.91 6.21 14.29
CA ASP A 88 -14.06 5.67 13.52
C ASP A 88 -13.96 5.96 12.02
N PHE A 89 -12.78 6.35 11.53
CA PHE A 89 -12.58 6.63 10.09
C PHE A 89 -12.90 5.38 9.27
N PRO A 90 -13.79 5.47 8.26
CA PRO A 90 -14.16 4.32 7.45
C PRO A 90 -12.97 3.87 6.58
N VAL A 91 -12.60 2.60 6.72
CA VAL A 91 -11.58 1.94 5.91
C VAL A 91 -12.21 0.72 5.25
N TYR A 92 -12.03 0.60 3.96
CA TYR A 92 -12.65 -0.49 3.19
C TYR A 92 -11.58 -1.52 2.80
N PRO A 93 -11.82 -2.82 3.07
CA PRO A 93 -10.98 -3.87 2.52
C PRO A 93 -11.15 -3.92 1.00
N ILE A 94 -10.10 -4.33 0.29
CA ILE A 94 -10.22 -4.69 -1.12
C ILE A 94 -11.18 -5.88 -1.25
N ASP A 95 -11.92 -5.92 -2.35
CA ASP A 95 -12.92 -6.97 -2.57
C ASP A 95 -12.33 -8.36 -2.30
N GLN A 96 -13.06 -9.14 -1.49
CA GLN A 96 -12.72 -10.51 -1.09
C GLN A 96 -11.44 -10.66 -0.22
N ALA A 97 -10.82 -9.57 0.24
CA ALA A 97 -9.61 -9.66 1.07
C ALA A 97 -9.84 -10.46 2.37
N ILE A 98 -10.93 -10.18 3.08
CA ILE A 98 -11.23 -10.86 4.36
C ILE A 98 -11.44 -12.36 4.13
N ASP A 99 -12.28 -12.74 3.18
CA ASP A 99 -12.57 -14.15 2.88
C ASP A 99 -11.31 -14.90 2.44
N LEU A 100 -10.50 -14.26 1.59
CA LEU A 100 -9.23 -14.85 1.15
C LEU A 100 -8.27 -15.08 2.32
N LEU A 101 -8.10 -14.08 3.19
CA LEU A 101 -7.20 -14.20 4.33
C LEU A 101 -7.65 -15.33 5.27
N LEU A 102 -8.95 -15.46 5.53
CA LEU A 102 -9.51 -16.56 6.33
C LEU A 102 -9.21 -17.90 5.67
N ASP A 103 -9.50 -18.05 4.39
CA ASP A 103 -9.24 -19.30 3.64
C ASP A 103 -7.74 -19.67 3.65
N LEU A 104 -6.85 -18.70 3.37
CA LEU A 104 -5.42 -18.95 3.34
C LEU A 104 -4.85 -19.30 4.72
N SER A 105 -5.41 -18.75 5.80
CA SER A 105 -4.95 -19.03 7.17
C SER A 105 -5.17 -20.47 7.61
N LEU A 106 -6.02 -21.23 6.92
CA LEU A 106 -6.28 -22.64 7.22
C LEU A 106 -5.11 -23.56 6.81
N GLU A 107 -4.38 -23.18 5.77
CA GLU A 107 -3.35 -24.04 5.17
C GLU A 107 -1.95 -23.40 5.14
N HIS A 108 -1.88 -22.08 5.32
CA HIS A 108 -0.63 -21.30 5.20
C HIS A 108 -0.42 -20.40 6.41
N GLN A 109 0.84 -20.04 6.68
CA GLN A 109 1.13 -18.97 7.63
C GLN A 109 1.06 -17.62 6.92
N LEU A 110 0.38 -16.66 7.56
CA LEU A 110 0.23 -15.32 7.04
C LEU A 110 1.08 -14.33 7.85
N ALA A 111 1.66 -13.35 7.17
CA ALA A 111 2.33 -12.22 7.80
C ALA A 111 1.96 -10.91 7.09
N LEU A 112 2.11 -9.80 7.80
CA LEU A 112 1.87 -8.46 7.30
C LEU A 112 3.14 -7.62 7.42
N VAL A 113 3.53 -6.95 6.34
CA VAL A 113 4.62 -5.97 6.35
C VAL A 113 4.12 -4.67 5.73
N SER A 114 3.90 -3.66 6.56
CA SER A 114 3.41 -2.36 6.12
C SER A 114 4.33 -1.22 6.54
N MET A 115 4.28 -0.13 5.78
CA MET A 115 5.03 1.09 6.06
C MET A 115 4.09 2.15 6.61
N GLY A 116 4.57 2.91 7.62
CA GLY A 116 3.86 4.01 8.22
C GLY A 116 3.86 3.96 9.75
N ASN A 117 3.09 4.84 10.36
CA ASN A 117 2.95 4.86 11.81
C ASN A 117 2.24 3.59 12.32
N PRO A 118 2.83 2.82 13.26
CA PRO A 118 2.28 1.55 13.70
C PRO A 118 0.84 1.65 14.23
N ALA A 119 0.53 2.67 15.04
CA ALA A 119 -0.82 2.84 15.59
C ALA A 119 -1.85 3.11 14.48
N GLN A 120 -1.48 3.89 13.45
CA GLN A 120 -2.35 4.19 12.33
C GLN A 120 -2.59 2.98 11.43
N GLN A 121 -1.55 2.18 11.14
CA GLN A 121 -1.71 0.97 10.32
C GLN A 121 -2.56 -0.08 11.06
N MET A 122 -2.37 -0.25 12.36
CA MET A 122 -3.24 -1.12 13.17
C MET A 122 -4.69 -0.62 13.24
N LEU A 123 -4.89 0.71 13.30
CA LEU A 123 -6.23 1.30 13.23
C LEU A 123 -6.89 1.03 11.88
N LYS A 124 -6.18 1.20 10.77
CA LYS A 124 -6.68 0.89 9.43
C LYS A 124 -7.09 -0.58 9.32
N LEU A 125 -6.24 -1.51 9.78
CA LEU A 125 -6.52 -2.94 9.77
C LEU A 125 -7.82 -3.26 10.54
N LYS A 126 -7.95 -2.71 11.76
CA LYS A 126 -9.14 -2.86 12.59
C LYS A 126 -10.39 -2.29 11.91
N ASN A 127 -10.31 -1.07 11.39
CA ASN A 127 -11.46 -0.39 10.80
C ASN A 127 -11.89 -1.02 9.46
N ALA A 128 -10.98 -1.72 8.77
CA ALA A 128 -11.29 -2.54 7.60
C ALA A 128 -11.96 -3.88 7.97
N GLY A 129 -12.10 -4.21 9.27
CA GLY A 129 -12.66 -5.48 9.71
C GLY A 129 -11.74 -6.68 9.53
N ILE A 130 -10.43 -6.46 9.33
CA ILE A 130 -9.44 -7.53 9.19
C ILE A 130 -8.93 -7.89 10.59
N ASP A 131 -9.13 -9.15 11.00
CA ASP A 131 -8.66 -9.66 12.27
C ASP A 131 -7.12 -9.81 12.24
N SER A 132 -6.43 -9.03 13.08
CA SER A 132 -4.98 -9.07 13.16
C SER A 132 -4.43 -10.40 13.69
N THR A 133 -5.23 -11.22 14.37
CA THR A 133 -4.82 -12.50 14.95
C THR A 133 -4.57 -13.59 13.91
N ILE A 134 -5.04 -13.42 12.69
CA ILE A 134 -4.77 -14.35 11.58
C ILE A 134 -3.32 -14.26 11.08
N PHE A 135 -2.60 -13.19 11.39
CA PHE A 135 -1.21 -13.04 11.02
C PHE A 135 -0.29 -13.58 12.12
N SER A 136 0.55 -14.54 11.77
CA SER A 136 1.61 -15.06 12.67
C SER A 136 2.63 -14.00 13.04
N LYS A 137 2.83 -12.99 12.17
CA LYS A 137 3.70 -11.85 12.42
C LYS A 137 3.19 -10.61 11.70
N ILE A 138 3.23 -9.46 12.39
CA ILE A 138 2.98 -8.13 11.83
C ILE A 138 4.21 -7.27 12.06
N CYS A 139 4.77 -6.73 10.99
CA CYS A 139 5.86 -5.75 11.01
C CYS A 139 5.37 -4.45 10.38
N ILE A 140 5.36 -3.38 11.15
CA ILE A 140 5.04 -2.03 10.68
C ILE A 140 6.20 -1.13 11.01
N SER A 141 6.73 -0.42 10.01
CA SER A 141 7.89 0.45 10.16
C SER A 141 7.68 1.78 9.46
N GLU A 142 8.22 2.84 10.04
CA GLU A 142 8.31 4.15 9.39
C GLU A 142 9.44 4.19 8.35
N ASP A 143 10.37 3.25 8.39
CA ASP A 143 11.42 3.09 7.40
C ASP A 143 10.85 2.64 6.06
N ARG A 144 11.44 3.15 4.98
CA ARG A 144 10.99 2.85 3.61
C ARG A 144 11.54 1.53 3.04
N ASP A 145 12.43 0.86 3.76
CA ASP A 145 13.01 -0.41 3.35
C ASP A 145 12.34 -1.58 4.05
N LYS A 146 11.62 -2.40 3.30
CA LYS A 146 10.94 -3.60 3.80
C LYS A 146 11.85 -4.82 3.90
N LYS A 147 13.03 -4.81 3.29
CA LYS A 147 13.94 -5.98 3.25
C LYS A 147 14.35 -6.50 4.63
N PRO A 148 14.71 -5.66 5.62
CA PRO A 148 15.01 -6.13 6.96
C PRO A 148 13.82 -6.85 7.62
N HIS A 149 12.60 -6.35 7.40
CA HIS A 149 11.39 -6.94 7.97
C HIS A 149 11.07 -8.30 7.36
N TYR A 150 11.26 -8.47 6.05
CA TYR A 150 11.13 -9.78 5.41
C TYR A 150 12.13 -10.79 5.97
N LYS A 151 13.40 -10.38 6.18
CA LYS A 151 14.42 -11.25 6.79
C LYS A 151 14.01 -11.71 8.19
N ILE A 152 13.57 -10.78 9.04
CA ILE A 152 13.12 -11.09 10.40
C ILE A 152 11.97 -12.10 10.38
N ILE A 153 10.98 -11.90 9.49
CA ILE A 153 9.83 -12.80 9.38
C ILE A 153 10.27 -14.20 8.93
N LEU A 154 11.13 -14.28 7.91
CA LEU A 154 11.65 -15.55 7.39
C LEU A 154 12.41 -16.32 8.49
N GLU A 155 13.27 -15.63 9.25
CA GLU A 155 14.06 -16.22 10.34
C GLU A 155 13.18 -16.66 11.50
N GLU A 156 12.27 -15.80 11.99
CA GLU A 156 11.43 -16.11 13.16
C GLU A 156 10.38 -17.20 12.86
N LEU A 157 9.82 -17.24 11.65
CA LEU A 157 8.82 -18.24 11.28
C LEU A 157 9.44 -19.49 10.65
N GLY A 158 10.74 -19.50 10.38
CA GLY A 158 11.49 -20.67 9.90
C GLY A 158 11.18 -21.03 8.43
N PHE A 159 10.86 -20.09 7.58
CA PHE A 159 10.59 -20.34 6.16
C PHE A 159 11.79 -19.97 5.27
N ALA A 160 12.06 -20.84 4.28
CA ALA A 160 12.98 -20.49 3.20
C ALA A 160 12.33 -19.43 2.27
N PRO A 161 13.13 -18.51 1.69
CA PRO A 161 12.59 -17.52 0.75
C PRO A 161 11.81 -18.16 -0.41
N ALA A 162 12.30 -19.27 -0.99
CA ALA A 162 11.62 -19.97 -2.07
C ALA A 162 10.26 -20.60 -1.68
N GLN A 163 9.95 -20.68 -0.38
CA GLN A 163 8.67 -21.15 0.17
C GLN A 163 7.80 -19.99 0.65
N THR A 164 8.19 -18.75 0.30
CA THR A 164 7.53 -17.53 0.74
C THR A 164 7.04 -16.71 -0.44
N LEU A 165 5.76 -16.36 -0.43
CA LEU A 165 5.13 -15.48 -1.39
C LEU A 165 4.94 -14.10 -0.76
N VAL A 166 5.32 -13.04 -1.48
CA VAL A 166 5.12 -11.65 -1.06
C VAL A 166 4.19 -10.97 -2.06
N CYS A 167 3.07 -10.45 -1.57
CA CYS A 167 2.07 -9.71 -2.36
C CYS A 167 2.04 -8.24 -1.94
N GLY A 168 2.15 -7.35 -2.93
CA GLY A 168 2.10 -5.89 -2.72
C GLY A 168 1.80 -5.14 -4.01
N ASP A 169 1.38 -3.87 -3.89
CA ASP A 169 1.05 -2.99 -5.02
C ASP A 169 2.28 -2.26 -5.59
N ARG A 170 3.36 -2.14 -4.80
CA ARG A 170 4.56 -1.35 -5.14
C ARG A 170 5.75 -2.22 -5.49
N VAL A 171 6.05 -2.37 -6.80
CA VAL A 171 7.18 -3.21 -7.23
C VAL A 171 8.47 -2.83 -6.52
N LYS A 172 8.87 -1.55 -6.53
CA LYS A 172 10.13 -1.10 -5.92
C LYS A 172 10.18 -1.24 -4.40
N ARG A 173 9.04 -1.10 -3.70
CA ARG A 173 9.00 -1.05 -2.23
C ARG A 173 8.68 -2.40 -1.60
N ASP A 174 7.82 -3.18 -2.25
CA ASP A 174 7.34 -4.45 -1.73
C ASP A 174 8.06 -5.62 -2.39
N LEU A 175 8.11 -5.64 -3.73
CA LEU A 175 8.49 -6.82 -4.47
C LEU A 175 10.00 -6.91 -4.73
N SER A 176 10.66 -5.80 -5.11
CA SER A 176 12.11 -5.81 -5.33
C SER A 176 12.89 -6.27 -4.10
N PRO A 177 12.61 -5.76 -2.86
CA PRO A 177 13.29 -6.24 -1.67
C PRO A 177 13.04 -7.73 -1.36
N ALA A 178 11.82 -8.22 -1.65
CA ALA A 178 11.47 -9.63 -1.49
C ALA A 178 12.15 -10.51 -2.53
N LYS A 179 12.22 -10.05 -3.79
CA LYS A 179 12.89 -10.74 -4.90
C LYS A 179 14.39 -10.88 -4.66
N GLU A 180 15.04 -9.86 -4.12
CA GLU A 180 16.45 -9.89 -3.73
C GLU A 180 16.75 -10.95 -2.65
N LEU A 181 15.77 -11.34 -1.85
CA LEU A 181 15.87 -12.43 -0.88
C LEU A 181 15.58 -13.79 -1.49
N GLY A 182 15.03 -13.85 -2.70
CA GLY A 182 14.64 -15.09 -3.39
C GLY A 182 13.19 -15.51 -3.12
N CYS A 183 12.34 -14.60 -2.62
CA CYS A 183 10.90 -14.85 -2.47
C CYS A 183 10.17 -14.86 -3.82
N ILE A 184 9.01 -15.51 -3.84
CA ILE A 184 8.04 -15.43 -4.92
C ILE A 184 7.30 -14.10 -4.78
N THR A 185 7.18 -13.36 -5.87
CA THR A 185 6.62 -12.02 -5.84
C THR A 185 5.34 -11.91 -6.66
N VAL A 186 4.32 -11.29 -6.06
CA VAL A 186 3.00 -11.10 -6.67
C VAL A 186 2.63 -9.62 -6.64
N HIS A 187 2.51 -9.03 -7.82
CA HIS A 187 2.11 -7.64 -7.99
C HIS A 187 0.58 -7.52 -8.01
N MET A 188 0.03 -6.87 -6.99
CA MET A 188 -1.37 -6.49 -6.94
C MET A 188 -1.58 -5.22 -7.76
N GLN A 189 -2.28 -5.32 -8.89
CA GLN A 189 -2.65 -4.17 -9.72
C GLN A 189 -3.91 -3.50 -9.16
N TRP A 190 -3.74 -2.71 -8.09
CA TRP A 190 -4.79 -1.92 -7.45
C TRP A 190 -4.26 -0.53 -7.11
N GLY A 191 -5.15 0.44 -6.92
CA GLY A 191 -4.77 1.78 -6.50
C GLY A 191 -3.63 2.36 -7.35
N ARG A 192 -2.55 2.75 -6.70
CA ARG A 192 -1.33 3.24 -7.39
C ARG A 192 -0.55 2.15 -8.14
N GLY A 193 -0.77 0.88 -7.82
CA GLY A 193 -0.25 -0.24 -8.60
C GLY A 193 -0.75 -0.27 -10.05
N LEU A 194 -1.95 0.27 -10.31
CA LEU A 194 -2.49 0.46 -11.65
C LEU A 194 -1.73 1.51 -12.46
N SER A 195 -1.23 2.56 -11.80
CA SER A 195 -0.53 3.68 -12.45
C SER A 195 0.90 3.32 -12.86
N SER A 196 1.42 2.20 -12.38
CA SER A 196 2.75 1.69 -12.70
C SER A 196 2.68 0.34 -13.43
N PRO A 197 2.11 0.28 -14.66
CA PRO A 197 2.06 -0.97 -15.39
C PRO A 197 3.48 -1.48 -15.64
N LEU A 198 3.69 -2.80 -15.59
CA LEU A 198 5.01 -3.42 -15.77
C LEU A 198 5.71 -2.98 -17.06
N SER A 199 4.92 -2.69 -18.11
CA SER A 199 5.42 -2.18 -19.39
C SER A 199 6.07 -0.80 -19.31
N SER A 200 5.76 -0.01 -18.29
CA SER A 200 6.35 1.33 -18.05
C SER A 200 7.54 1.29 -17.12
N LEU A 201 7.79 0.16 -16.44
CA LEU A 201 8.92 0.01 -15.53
C LEU A 201 10.21 -0.31 -16.31
N PRO A 202 11.38 0.15 -15.83
CA PRO A 202 12.65 -0.32 -16.35
C PRO A 202 12.71 -1.85 -16.34
N HIS A 203 13.27 -2.46 -17.38
CA HIS A 203 13.29 -3.91 -17.55
C HIS A 203 13.92 -4.68 -16.37
N CYS A 204 14.88 -4.06 -15.68
CA CYS A 204 15.48 -4.63 -14.46
C CYS A 204 14.48 -4.74 -13.30
N ILE A 205 13.55 -3.80 -13.17
CA ILE A 205 12.53 -3.79 -12.10
C ILE A 205 11.35 -4.70 -12.48
N ALA A 206 10.99 -4.78 -13.76
CA ALA A 206 9.94 -5.69 -14.21
C ALA A 206 10.28 -7.16 -13.95
N ARG A 207 11.59 -7.53 -13.86
CA ARG A 207 12.05 -8.87 -13.48
C ARG A 207 11.82 -9.22 -12.01
N ASP A 208 11.54 -8.23 -11.16
CA ASP A 208 11.28 -8.45 -9.74
C ASP A 208 9.84 -8.92 -9.48
N VAL A 209 9.05 -9.17 -10.54
CA VAL A 209 7.66 -9.60 -10.47
C VAL A 209 7.52 -10.98 -11.12
N ASP A 210 7.14 -12.00 -10.33
CA ASP A 210 6.89 -13.34 -10.85
C ASP A 210 5.45 -13.48 -11.37
N HIS A 211 4.48 -12.88 -10.65
CA HIS A 211 3.07 -12.94 -10.99
C HIS A 211 2.42 -11.56 -10.88
N VAL A 212 1.38 -11.35 -11.67
CA VAL A 212 0.53 -10.15 -11.64
C VAL A 212 -0.90 -10.58 -11.44
N ILE A 213 -1.57 -9.95 -10.50
CA ILE A 213 -2.98 -10.19 -10.20
C ILE A 213 -3.77 -8.87 -10.20
N LYS A 214 -5.06 -8.96 -10.51
CA LYS A 214 -6.03 -7.86 -10.40
C LYS A 214 -7.08 -8.13 -9.32
N ASN A 215 -7.17 -9.36 -8.89
CA ASN A 215 -8.04 -9.82 -7.81
C ASN A 215 -7.23 -10.69 -6.85
N LEU A 216 -7.40 -10.48 -5.57
CA LEU A 216 -6.67 -11.21 -4.53
C LEU A 216 -6.90 -12.73 -4.58
N ARG A 217 -8.07 -13.21 -5.04
CA ARG A 217 -8.34 -14.65 -5.17
C ARG A 217 -7.42 -15.37 -6.14
N GLU A 218 -6.83 -14.67 -7.10
CA GLU A 218 -5.87 -15.26 -8.03
C GLU A 218 -4.62 -15.82 -7.32
N ILE A 219 -4.36 -15.39 -6.07
CA ILE A 219 -3.30 -15.97 -5.22
C ILE A 219 -3.50 -17.48 -5.03
N LYS A 220 -4.74 -17.97 -4.91
CA LYS A 220 -5.02 -19.41 -4.77
C LYS A 220 -4.57 -20.22 -5.99
N ASP A 221 -4.78 -19.67 -7.17
CA ASP A 221 -4.36 -20.31 -8.42
C ASP A 221 -2.82 -20.37 -8.52
N ILE A 222 -2.15 -19.30 -8.08
CA ILE A 222 -0.70 -19.24 -7.99
C ILE A 222 -0.18 -20.32 -7.03
N LEU A 223 -0.71 -20.38 -5.81
CA LEU A 223 -0.29 -21.33 -4.78
C LEU A 223 -0.43 -22.79 -5.24
N THR A 224 -1.54 -23.11 -5.93
CA THR A 224 -1.77 -24.46 -6.47
C THR A 224 -0.63 -24.94 -7.41
N ASN A 225 0.08 -24.03 -8.06
CA ASN A 225 1.21 -24.37 -8.93
C ASN A 225 2.49 -24.67 -8.13
N TYR A 226 2.63 -24.14 -6.93
CA TYR A 226 3.78 -24.37 -6.05
C TYR A 226 3.59 -25.57 -5.12
N ASP A 227 2.36 -25.94 -4.77
CA ASP A 227 2.07 -27.13 -3.94
C ASP A 227 2.28 -28.45 -4.69
N LYS A 228 2.43 -28.41 -6.01
CA LYS A 228 2.67 -29.58 -6.87
C LYS A 228 4.14 -29.90 -7.11
N GLN A 229 5.05 -29.09 -6.60
CA GLN A 229 6.51 -29.30 -6.73
C GLN A 229 7.10 -29.84 -5.43
#